data_dace5de27b17dee62442332eaceb80e3
#
_entry.id   dace5de27b17dee62442332eaceb80e3
#
_cell.length_a   1.000
_cell.length_b   1.000
_cell.length_c   1.000
_cell.angle_alpha   90.00
_cell.angle_beta   90.00
_cell.angle_gamma   90.00
#
_symmetry.space_group_name_H-M   'P 1'
#
loop_
_entity.id
_entity.type
_entity.pdbx_description
1 polymer ?
#
loop_
_entity_poly.entity_id
_entity_poly.type
_entity_poly.pdbx_seq_one_letter_code
_entity_poly.pdbx_strand_id
1 'polypeptide(L)'
;LEEKVGPVPIRVDKGPCPLIWLRTPPISEGRTFDRTICAQALGLDSRDLLDITPRLLSAGNPTVFVALKDTDAVDRAWLDSHGCAVLKGGVHEPMCVFVFAPTTCGAYSRMFAPEYGISEDPATGSSTGPLAAFMMRYGLISGAAGTRFVSEQGTKMGRRSILHVHIHGEQGQHGIDVGGNVVPVAEATMKL
;
A
#
# COMPACT_ATOMS: atom_id res chain seq x y z
N LEU A 1 17.44 3.17 8.90
CA LEU A 1 17.68 3.00 7.46
C LEU A 1 17.91 4.35 6.79
N GLU A 2 18.85 4.39 5.86
CA GLU A 2 19.10 5.56 5.02
C GLU A 2 18.59 5.23 3.62
N GLU A 3 17.61 6.01 3.15
CA GLU A 3 16.92 5.81 1.89
C GLU A 3 17.01 7.08 1.03
N LYS A 4 16.66 7.00 -0.26
CA LYS A 4 16.64 8.19 -1.13
C LYS A 4 15.73 9.32 -0.61
N VAL A 5 14.70 8.97 0.17
CA VAL A 5 13.80 9.92 0.82
C VAL A 5 14.38 10.50 2.13
N GLY A 6 15.59 10.10 2.52
CA GLY A 6 16.24 10.48 3.76
C GLY A 6 16.22 9.38 4.83
N PRO A 7 16.62 9.70 6.08
CA PRO A 7 16.63 8.74 7.18
C PRO A 7 15.22 8.24 7.50
N VAL A 8 15.02 6.91 7.46
CA VAL A 8 13.78 6.24 7.86
C VAL A 8 13.98 5.63 9.26
N PRO A 9 13.32 6.14 10.31
CA PRO A 9 13.40 5.57 11.65
C PRO A 9 12.87 4.14 11.69
N ILE A 10 13.62 3.26 12.34
CA ILE A 10 13.23 1.88 12.58
C ILE A 10 13.09 1.65 14.07
N ARG A 11 12.04 0.96 14.47
CA ARG A 11 11.83 0.50 15.86
C ARG A 11 11.63 -1.01 15.85
N VAL A 12 12.30 -1.68 16.77
CA VAL A 12 12.18 -3.13 16.98
C VAL A 12 11.48 -3.35 18.32
N ASP A 13 10.37 -4.06 18.31
CA ASP A 13 9.67 -4.44 19.53
C ASP A 13 10.51 -5.48 20.31
N LYS A 14 10.37 -5.50 21.63
CA LYS A 14 11.00 -6.54 22.47
C LYS A 14 10.09 -7.76 22.51
N GLY A 15 10.67 -8.96 22.49
CA GLY A 15 9.91 -10.20 22.67
C GLY A 15 10.39 -11.34 21.77
N PRO A 16 9.80 -12.53 21.88
CA PRO A 16 10.21 -13.71 21.13
C PRO A 16 9.85 -13.66 19.63
N CYS A 17 8.87 -12.87 19.25
CA CYS A 17 8.46 -12.65 17.85
C CYS A 17 8.29 -11.14 17.62
N PRO A 18 9.41 -10.39 17.55
CA PRO A 18 9.34 -8.93 17.47
C PRO A 18 8.78 -8.48 16.13
N LEU A 19 7.90 -7.47 16.18
CA LEU A 19 7.59 -6.67 15.01
C LEU A 19 8.69 -5.63 14.80
N ILE A 20 9.10 -5.48 13.55
CA ILE A 20 9.99 -4.40 13.14
C ILE A 20 9.14 -3.34 12.44
N TRP A 21 9.19 -2.13 12.97
CA TRP A 21 8.40 -1.00 12.50
C TRP A 21 9.28 -0.01 11.77
N LEU A 22 8.81 0.48 10.65
CA LEU A 22 9.36 1.64 9.97
C LEU A 22 8.40 2.83 10.11
N ARG A 23 8.96 4.01 10.29
CA ARG A 23 8.21 5.26 10.19
C ARG A 23 7.99 5.59 8.73
N THR A 24 6.72 5.73 8.30
CA THR A 24 6.41 6.19 6.96
C THR A 24 7.01 7.58 6.72
N PRO A 25 7.79 7.78 5.65
CA PRO A 25 8.23 9.11 5.24
C PRO A 25 7.07 10.05 4.95
N PRO A 26 7.31 11.36 4.84
CA PRO A 26 6.26 12.32 4.44
C PRO A 26 5.55 11.86 3.18
N ILE A 27 4.20 11.82 3.25
CA ILE A 27 3.37 11.37 2.14
C ILE A 27 3.02 12.56 1.26
N SER A 28 3.36 12.49 -0.01
CA SER A 28 2.93 13.44 -1.02
C SER A 28 1.65 12.95 -1.71
N GLU A 29 0.77 13.90 -2.04
CA GLU A 29 -0.43 13.64 -2.82
C GLU A 29 -0.20 14.03 -4.28
N GLY A 30 -0.61 13.15 -5.19
CA GLY A 30 -0.59 13.37 -6.62
C GLY A 30 -1.99 13.51 -7.21
N ARG A 31 -2.08 13.28 -8.52
CA ARG A 31 -3.32 13.38 -9.31
C ARG A 31 -4.36 12.35 -8.87
N THR A 32 -5.60 12.66 -9.20
CA THR A 32 -6.73 11.72 -9.13
C THR A 32 -6.94 11.03 -10.47
N PHE A 33 -7.67 9.92 -10.43
CA PHE A 33 -7.98 9.12 -11.61
C PHE A 33 -9.49 8.92 -11.71
N ASP A 34 -9.97 8.79 -12.93
CA ASP A 34 -11.36 8.43 -13.18
C ASP A 34 -11.61 6.98 -12.78
N ARG A 35 -12.73 6.74 -12.08
CA ARG A 35 -13.08 5.41 -11.55
C ARG A 35 -13.35 4.40 -12.68
N THR A 36 -13.99 4.84 -13.76
CA THR A 36 -14.29 3.98 -14.91
C THR A 36 -13.01 3.56 -15.61
N ILE A 37 -12.07 4.49 -15.79
CA ILE A 37 -10.75 4.19 -16.34
C ILE A 37 -9.98 3.21 -15.44
N CYS A 38 -10.01 3.41 -14.12
CA CYS A 38 -9.38 2.48 -13.19
C CYS A 38 -10.02 1.08 -13.25
N ALA A 39 -11.34 0.98 -13.29
CA ALA A 39 -12.02 -0.30 -13.41
C ALA A 39 -11.62 -1.00 -14.71
N GLN A 40 -11.67 -0.32 -15.84
CA GLN A 40 -11.27 -0.85 -17.14
C GLN A 40 -9.82 -1.36 -17.15
N ALA A 41 -8.90 -0.56 -16.61
CA ALA A 41 -7.48 -0.93 -16.53
C ALA A 41 -7.21 -2.16 -15.65
N LEU A 42 -8.07 -2.38 -14.65
CA LEU A 42 -7.99 -3.51 -13.72
C LEU A 42 -8.83 -4.73 -14.15
N GLY A 43 -9.47 -4.68 -15.33
CA GLY A 43 -10.36 -5.76 -15.79
C GLY A 43 -11.63 -5.92 -14.94
N LEU A 44 -12.08 -4.84 -14.29
CA LEU A 44 -13.25 -4.81 -13.41
C LEU A 44 -14.39 -3.99 -14.01
N ASP A 45 -15.58 -4.14 -13.42
CA ASP A 45 -16.71 -3.24 -13.66
C ASP A 45 -16.63 -2.04 -12.70
N SER A 46 -17.12 -0.87 -13.13
CA SER A 46 -17.14 0.33 -12.27
C SER A 46 -17.96 0.14 -10.99
N ARG A 47 -18.92 -0.79 -10.99
CA ARG A 47 -19.69 -1.19 -9.80
C ARG A 47 -18.86 -1.99 -8.77
N ASP A 48 -17.70 -2.52 -9.15
CA ASP A 48 -16.78 -3.21 -8.23
C ASP A 48 -15.97 -2.22 -7.38
N LEU A 49 -15.92 -0.94 -7.77
CA LEU A 49 -15.25 0.11 -7.03
C LEU A 49 -16.19 0.78 -6.01
N LEU A 50 -15.65 1.12 -4.85
CA LEU A 50 -16.33 2.02 -3.93
C LEU A 50 -16.51 3.41 -4.58
N ASP A 51 -17.47 4.19 -4.08
CA ASP A 51 -17.68 5.58 -4.51
C ASP A 51 -16.63 6.53 -3.92
N ILE A 52 -15.37 6.20 -4.23
CA ILE A 52 -14.17 6.88 -3.75
C ILE A 52 -13.28 7.15 -4.95
N THR A 53 -12.83 8.40 -5.09
CA THR A 53 -11.94 8.80 -6.19
C THR A 53 -10.55 8.18 -6.03
N PRO A 54 -10.08 7.34 -6.97
CA PRO A 54 -8.73 6.82 -6.96
C PRO A 54 -7.70 7.95 -7.02
N ARG A 55 -6.58 7.79 -6.31
CA ARG A 55 -5.57 8.84 -6.15
C ARG A 55 -4.17 8.27 -6.07
N LEU A 56 -3.23 9.00 -6.64
CA LEU A 56 -1.81 8.74 -6.47
C LEU A 56 -1.32 9.35 -5.15
N LEU A 57 -0.68 8.52 -4.32
CA LEU A 57 0.06 8.93 -3.14
C LEU A 57 1.48 8.35 -3.20
N SER A 58 2.43 9.02 -2.54
CA SER A 58 3.81 8.53 -2.50
C SER A 58 4.47 8.86 -1.16
N ALA A 59 5.13 7.87 -0.60
CA ALA A 59 6.13 8.02 0.47
C ALA A 59 7.51 7.55 -0.04
N GLY A 60 7.82 7.88 -1.31
CA GLY A 60 9.02 7.46 -2.05
C GLY A 60 8.70 6.55 -3.24
N ASN A 61 7.57 5.82 -3.21
CA ASN A 61 7.11 4.97 -4.31
C ASN A 61 5.73 5.44 -4.80
N PRO A 62 5.63 6.04 -6.02
CA PRO A 62 4.35 6.52 -6.55
C PRO A 62 3.35 5.38 -6.72
N THR A 63 2.23 5.45 -6.01
CA THR A 63 1.23 4.36 -5.96
C THR A 63 -0.17 4.94 -6.13
N VAL A 64 -0.94 4.40 -7.07
CA VAL A 64 -2.36 4.71 -7.27
C VAL A 64 -3.19 3.79 -6.38
N PHE A 65 -3.99 4.35 -5.48
CA PHE A 65 -4.88 3.62 -4.59
C PHE A 65 -6.28 3.56 -5.17
N VAL A 66 -6.82 2.34 -5.27
CA VAL A 66 -8.15 2.05 -5.79
C VAL A 66 -8.92 1.24 -4.74
N ALA A 67 -9.97 1.83 -4.18
CA ALA A 67 -10.82 1.16 -3.20
C ALA A 67 -11.91 0.34 -3.89
N LEU A 68 -11.96 -0.94 -3.58
CA LEU A 68 -12.91 -1.92 -4.11
C LEU A 68 -13.95 -2.29 -3.04
N LYS A 69 -15.10 -2.83 -3.47
CA LYS A 69 -16.22 -3.12 -2.58
C LYS A 69 -15.96 -4.28 -1.62
N ASP A 70 -15.30 -5.31 -2.11
CA ASP A 70 -15.10 -6.55 -1.39
C ASP A 70 -13.83 -7.29 -1.82
N THR A 71 -13.51 -8.35 -1.11
CA THR A 71 -12.32 -9.18 -1.35
C THR A 71 -12.39 -9.94 -2.67
N ASP A 72 -13.59 -10.27 -3.16
CA ASP A 72 -13.78 -10.92 -4.45
C ASP A 72 -13.38 -9.99 -5.60
N ALA A 73 -13.76 -8.72 -5.53
CA ALA A 73 -13.33 -7.71 -6.50
C ALA A 73 -11.79 -7.53 -6.47
N VAL A 74 -11.17 -7.54 -5.27
CA VAL A 74 -9.70 -7.52 -5.15
C VAL A 74 -9.09 -8.74 -5.83
N ASP A 75 -9.63 -9.93 -5.61
CA ASP A 75 -9.13 -11.17 -6.19
C ASP A 75 -9.28 -11.25 -7.72
N ARG A 76 -10.31 -10.62 -8.27
CA ARG A 76 -10.55 -10.54 -9.73
C ARG A 76 -9.70 -9.47 -10.42
N ALA A 77 -9.21 -8.47 -9.69
CA ALA A 77 -8.40 -7.41 -10.26
C ALA A 77 -7.13 -7.97 -10.92
N TRP A 78 -6.79 -7.41 -12.06
CA TRP A 78 -5.58 -7.72 -12.80
C TRP A 78 -5.05 -6.48 -13.47
N LEU A 79 -3.74 -6.31 -13.48
CA LEU A 79 -3.08 -5.20 -14.16
C LEU A 79 -1.89 -5.70 -14.98
N ASP A 80 -1.89 -5.38 -16.25
CA ASP A 80 -0.79 -5.60 -17.16
C ASP A 80 -0.24 -4.28 -17.74
N SER A 81 0.69 -4.36 -18.66
CA SER A 81 1.28 -3.18 -19.33
C SER A 81 0.23 -2.38 -20.12
N HIS A 82 -0.81 -3.04 -20.67
CA HIS A 82 -1.89 -2.34 -21.37
C HIS A 82 -2.75 -1.53 -20.38
N GLY A 83 -3.15 -2.14 -19.26
CA GLY A 83 -3.88 -1.46 -18.19
C GLY A 83 -3.09 -0.27 -17.62
N CYS A 84 -1.77 -0.42 -17.45
CA CYS A 84 -0.90 0.70 -17.07
C CYS A 84 -0.95 1.84 -18.07
N ALA A 85 -0.87 1.55 -19.37
CA ALA A 85 -0.94 2.57 -20.42
C ALA A 85 -2.30 3.31 -20.41
N VAL A 86 -3.39 2.58 -20.20
CA VAL A 86 -4.75 3.14 -20.05
C VAL A 86 -4.80 4.11 -18.85
N LEU A 87 -4.32 3.69 -17.68
CA LEU A 87 -4.29 4.53 -16.47
C LEU A 87 -3.43 5.78 -16.65
N LYS A 88 -2.31 5.67 -17.33
CA LYS A 88 -1.35 6.77 -17.48
C LYS A 88 -1.85 7.90 -18.37
N GLY A 89 -2.65 7.58 -19.40
CA GLY A 89 -3.17 8.58 -20.31
C GLY A 89 -2.07 9.44 -20.96
N GLY A 90 -0.92 8.84 -21.28
CA GLY A 90 0.23 9.53 -21.88
C GLY A 90 1.29 10.06 -20.90
N VAL A 91 1.13 9.91 -19.60
CA VAL A 91 2.18 10.22 -18.61
C VAL A 91 3.21 9.10 -18.60
N HIS A 92 4.51 9.45 -18.63
CA HIS A 92 5.60 8.47 -18.78
C HIS A 92 6.17 7.93 -17.45
N GLU A 93 5.89 8.59 -16.33
CA GLU A 93 6.41 8.16 -15.01
C GLU A 93 5.85 6.80 -14.62
N PRO A 94 6.72 5.83 -14.22
CA PRO A 94 6.26 4.54 -13.76
C PRO A 94 5.52 4.69 -12.43
N MET A 95 4.45 3.90 -12.25
CA MET A 95 3.66 3.88 -11.03
C MET A 95 3.21 2.47 -10.67
N CYS A 96 3.00 2.27 -9.37
CA CYS A 96 2.35 1.08 -8.85
C CYS A 96 0.84 1.30 -8.74
N VAL A 97 0.08 0.22 -8.73
CA VAL A 97 -1.36 0.26 -8.45
C VAL A 97 -1.67 -0.65 -7.28
N PHE A 98 -2.26 -0.07 -6.25
CA PHE A 98 -2.64 -0.75 -5.02
C PHE A 98 -4.16 -0.82 -4.95
N VAL A 99 -4.71 -2.02 -5.13
CA VAL A 99 -6.14 -2.27 -4.96
C VAL A 99 -6.41 -2.83 -3.58
N PHE A 100 -7.51 -2.43 -2.95
CA PHE A 100 -7.86 -2.93 -1.63
C PHE A 100 -9.37 -2.87 -1.38
N ALA A 101 -9.85 -3.76 -0.54
CA ALA A 101 -11.18 -3.72 0.05
C ALA A 101 -11.05 -3.49 1.57
N PRO A 102 -11.83 -2.55 2.16
CA PRO A 102 -11.92 -2.42 3.61
C PRO A 102 -12.48 -3.70 4.24
N THR A 103 -11.92 -4.07 5.40
CA THR A 103 -12.37 -5.21 6.21
C THR A 103 -12.59 -4.77 7.64
N THR A 104 -13.18 -5.61 8.47
CA THR A 104 -13.36 -5.34 9.91
C THR A 104 -12.03 -5.17 10.65
N CYS A 105 -10.93 -5.73 10.14
CA CYS A 105 -9.59 -5.66 10.73
C CYS A 105 -8.66 -4.66 10.01
N GLY A 106 -9.13 -4.02 8.93
CA GLY A 106 -8.33 -3.08 8.16
C GLY A 106 -8.55 -3.18 6.66
N ALA A 107 -7.65 -3.84 5.92
CA ALA A 107 -7.74 -3.98 4.47
C ALA A 107 -7.29 -5.36 3.98
N TYR A 108 -7.94 -5.86 2.94
CA TYR A 108 -7.45 -6.94 2.09
C TYR A 108 -6.99 -6.34 0.76
N SER A 109 -5.78 -6.66 0.30
CA SER A 109 -5.13 -5.88 -0.73
C SER A 109 -4.26 -6.68 -1.69
N ARG A 110 -4.02 -6.11 -2.88
CA ARG A 110 -3.00 -6.54 -3.84
C ARG A 110 -2.27 -5.34 -4.41
N MET A 111 -1.01 -5.53 -4.78
CA MET A 111 -0.19 -4.49 -5.37
C MET A 111 0.44 -4.96 -6.68
N PHE A 112 0.25 -4.18 -7.72
CA PHE A 112 0.76 -4.42 -9.06
C PHE A 112 1.80 -3.39 -9.46
N ALA A 113 2.92 -3.85 -10.00
CA ALA A 113 4.03 -2.99 -10.45
C ALA A 113 4.66 -3.51 -11.76
N PRO A 114 3.87 -3.78 -12.83
CA PRO A 114 4.40 -4.39 -14.04
C PRO A 114 5.46 -3.52 -14.74
N GLU A 115 5.41 -2.20 -14.58
CA GLU A 115 6.42 -1.29 -15.13
C GLU A 115 7.78 -1.38 -14.41
N TYR A 116 7.82 -1.97 -13.22
CA TYR A 116 9.04 -2.29 -12.49
C TYR A 116 9.47 -3.76 -12.67
N GLY A 117 8.85 -4.49 -13.60
CA GLY A 117 9.09 -5.91 -13.83
C GLY A 117 8.51 -6.84 -12.77
N ILE A 118 7.62 -6.34 -11.93
CA ILE A 118 6.96 -7.09 -10.84
C ILE A 118 5.47 -7.16 -11.15
N SER A 119 4.97 -8.32 -11.57
CA SER A 119 3.55 -8.49 -11.88
C SER A 119 2.67 -8.24 -10.65
N GLU A 120 3.06 -8.76 -9.50
CA GLU A 120 2.40 -8.55 -8.21
C GLU A 120 3.43 -8.67 -7.07
N ASP A 121 3.36 -7.76 -6.09
CA ASP A 121 4.22 -7.78 -4.90
C ASP A 121 3.46 -8.34 -3.69
N PRO A 122 4.02 -9.30 -2.94
CA PRO A 122 3.34 -9.92 -1.81
C PRO A 122 3.28 -9.07 -0.55
N ALA A 123 4.13 -8.05 -0.40
CA ALA A 123 4.20 -7.25 0.84
C ALA A 123 4.87 -5.89 0.59
N THR A 124 4.07 -4.84 0.42
CA THR A 124 4.55 -3.51 0.06
C THR A 124 4.48 -2.54 1.24
N GLY A 125 5.51 -2.57 2.09
CA GLY A 125 5.58 -1.69 3.26
C GLY A 125 5.55 -0.20 2.91
N SER A 126 6.24 0.20 1.82
CA SER A 126 6.31 1.61 1.35
C SER A 126 4.96 2.17 0.89
N SER A 127 4.02 1.32 0.43
CA SER A 127 2.68 1.73 0.03
C SER A 127 1.64 1.56 1.15
N THR A 128 1.95 0.80 2.22
CA THR A 128 1.01 0.58 3.33
C THR A 128 0.79 1.82 4.19
N GLY A 129 1.81 2.66 4.38
CA GLY A 129 1.64 3.96 5.04
C GLY A 129 0.74 4.91 4.24
N PRO A 130 1.00 5.13 2.95
CA PRO A 130 0.09 5.85 2.06
C PRO A 130 -1.33 5.26 1.98
N LEU A 131 -1.50 3.91 2.05
CA LEU A 131 -2.82 3.29 2.19
C LEU A 131 -3.56 3.79 3.43
N ALA A 132 -2.88 3.84 4.58
CA ALA A 132 -3.48 4.36 5.81
C ALA A 132 -3.94 5.81 5.65
N ALA A 133 -3.11 6.67 5.05
CA ALA A 133 -3.47 8.06 4.77
C ALA A 133 -4.69 8.16 3.83
N PHE A 134 -4.74 7.32 2.80
CA PHE A 134 -5.89 7.23 1.90
C PHE A 134 -7.15 6.80 2.65
N MET A 135 -7.08 5.74 3.46
CA MET A 135 -8.22 5.24 4.22
C MET A 135 -8.74 6.25 5.24
N MET A 136 -7.84 6.97 5.94
CA MET A 136 -8.22 8.08 6.84
C MET A 136 -8.94 9.21 6.10
N ARG A 137 -8.42 9.62 4.96
CA ARG A 137 -8.99 10.70 4.14
C ARG A 137 -10.45 10.46 3.78
N TYR A 138 -10.78 9.21 3.48
CA TYR A 138 -12.14 8.82 3.06
C TYR A 138 -12.98 8.21 4.20
N GLY A 139 -12.52 8.31 5.43
CA GLY A 139 -13.28 7.85 6.60
C GLY A 139 -13.45 6.32 6.69
N LEU A 140 -12.61 5.56 5.98
CA LEU A 140 -12.64 4.10 6.02
C LEU A 140 -12.02 3.55 7.31
N ILE A 141 -11.17 4.33 7.96
CA ILE A 141 -10.59 4.07 9.28
C ILE A 141 -10.56 5.36 10.10
N SER A 142 -10.46 5.23 11.42
CA SER A 142 -10.24 6.38 12.30
C SER A 142 -8.83 6.94 12.14
N GLY A 143 -8.70 8.26 12.09
CA GLY A 143 -7.41 8.96 12.18
C GLY A 143 -6.98 9.27 13.63
N ALA A 144 -7.69 8.77 14.64
CA ALA A 144 -7.32 9.02 16.02
C ALA A 144 -5.96 8.41 16.38
N ALA A 145 -5.20 9.11 17.23
CA ALA A 145 -3.96 8.56 17.78
C ALA A 145 -4.22 7.22 18.48
N GLY A 146 -3.33 6.25 18.26
CA GLY A 146 -3.48 4.90 18.79
C GLY A 146 -4.26 3.94 17.89
N THR A 147 -4.87 4.42 16.79
CA THR A 147 -5.54 3.54 15.82
C THR A 147 -4.57 2.52 15.27
N ARG A 148 -4.99 1.26 15.25
CA ARG A 148 -4.25 0.13 14.71
C ARG A 148 -5.13 -0.68 13.78
N PHE A 149 -4.55 -1.16 12.70
CA PHE A 149 -5.19 -2.08 11.77
C PHE A 149 -4.16 -2.93 11.03
N VAL A 150 -4.60 -3.88 10.23
CA VAL A 150 -3.73 -4.68 9.39
C VAL A 150 -4.11 -4.53 7.91
N SER A 151 -3.10 -4.55 7.05
CA SER A 151 -3.28 -4.77 5.62
C SER A 151 -2.82 -6.18 5.31
N GLU A 152 -3.75 -7.03 4.89
CA GLU A 152 -3.44 -8.36 4.38
C GLU A 152 -3.13 -8.24 2.89
N GLN A 153 -1.97 -8.75 2.46
CA GLN A 153 -1.50 -8.69 1.08
C GLN A 153 -0.90 -10.05 0.65
N GLY A 154 -0.83 -10.32 -0.66
CA GLY A 154 -0.17 -11.51 -1.19
C GLY A 154 -0.93 -12.82 -1.06
N THR A 155 -2.12 -12.83 -0.47
CA THR A 155 -2.94 -14.04 -0.28
C THR A 155 -3.28 -14.70 -1.60
N LYS A 156 -3.70 -13.92 -2.61
CA LYS A 156 -4.06 -14.42 -3.94
C LYS A 156 -2.91 -15.13 -4.66
N MET A 157 -1.68 -14.68 -4.43
CA MET A 157 -0.49 -15.30 -5.04
C MET A 157 0.13 -16.40 -4.15
N GLY A 158 -0.55 -16.83 -3.07
CA GLY A 158 -0.08 -17.87 -2.16
C GLY A 158 1.04 -17.42 -1.21
N ARG A 159 1.26 -16.12 -1.05
CA ARG A 159 2.29 -15.53 -0.17
C ARG A 159 1.68 -14.54 0.81
N ARG A 160 0.70 -15.02 1.58
CA ARG A 160 -0.03 -14.21 2.55
C ARG A 160 0.92 -13.46 3.49
N SER A 161 0.80 -12.15 3.52
CA SER A 161 1.58 -11.23 4.34
C SER A 161 0.66 -10.35 5.16
N ILE A 162 1.01 -10.08 6.42
CA ILE A 162 0.28 -9.20 7.32
C ILE A 162 1.16 -7.98 7.61
N LEU A 163 0.72 -6.84 7.13
CA LEU A 163 1.37 -5.56 7.40
C LEU A 163 0.57 -4.85 8.50
N HIS A 164 1.21 -4.61 9.64
CA HIS A 164 0.61 -3.92 10.77
C HIS A 164 0.75 -2.41 10.58
N VAL A 165 -0.30 -1.67 10.89
CA VAL A 165 -0.28 -0.21 10.85
C VAL A 165 -0.61 0.35 12.22
N HIS A 166 0.13 1.36 12.63
CA HIS A 166 -0.12 2.12 13.85
C HIS A 166 -0.07 3.61 13.54
N ILE A 167 -1.19 4.29 13.79
CA ILE A 167 -1.32 5.74 13.66
C ILE A 167 -1.05 6.36 15.02
N HIS A 168 -0.15 7.34 15.07
CA HIS A 168 0.18 8.08 16.29
C HIS A 168 0.30 9.57 15.99
N GLY A 169 0.33 10.39 17.03
CA GLY A 169 0.32 11.86 16.94
C GLY A 169 -1.07 12.46 17.12
N GLU A 170 -1.13 13.77 17.24
CA GLU A 170 -2.37 14.52 17.38
C GLU A 170 -2.91 14.96 16.01
N GLN A 171 -4.18 15.42 15.96
CA GLN A 171 -4.82 15.86 14.72
C GLN A 171 -3.95 16.89 13.97
N GLY A 172 -3.65 16.60 12.72
CA GLY A 172 -2.84 17.46 11.82
C GLY A 172 -1.36 17.07 11.72
N GLN A 173 -0.82 16.22 12.59
CA GLN A 173 0.53 15.66 12.52
C GLN A 173 0.53 14.16 12.76
N HIS A 174 -0.19 13.43 11.92
CA HIS A 174 -0.21 11.98 12.01
C HIS A 174 1.14 11.38 11.62
N GLY A 175 1.77 10.64 12.54
CA GLY A 175 2.81 9.69 12.20
C GLY A 175 2.18 8.33 11.91
N ILE A 176 2.66 7.66 10.88
CA ILE A 176 2.20 6.33 10.50
C ILE A 176 3.40 5.39 10.56
N ASP A 177 3.31 4.38 11.40
CA ASP A 177 4.29 3.29 11.46
C ASP A 177 3.71 2.06 10.77
N VAL A 178 4.53 1.43 9.94
CA VAL A 178 4.22 0.15 9.28
C VAL A 178 5.13 -0.92 9.83
N GLY A 179 4.57 -2.02 10.29
CA GLY A 179 5.31 -3.10 10.93
C GLY A 179 5.07 -4.47 10.31
N GLY A 180 6.09 -5.31 10.38
CA GLY A 180 6.02 -6.70 9.94
C GLY A 180 6.98 -7.59 10.71
N ASN A 181 6.77 -8.90 10.59
CA ASN A 181 7.68 -9.90 11.11
C ASN A 181 8.92 -10.02 10.22
N VAL A 182 10.06 -10.29 10.84
CA VAL A 182 11.32 -10.54 10.13
C VAL A 182 11.87 -11.89 10.54
N VAL A 183 12.28 -12.68 9.56
CA VAL A 183 12.93 -13.96 9.76
C VAL A 183 14.37 -13.85 9.28
N PRO A 184 15.38 -13.99 10.15
CA PRO A 184 16.78 -14.09 9.72
C PRO A 184 16.99 -15.33 8.86
N VAL A 185 17.58 -15.15 7.68
CA VAL A 185 17.78 -16.24 6.71
C VAL A 185 19.27 -16.53 6.53
N ALA A 186 20.12 -15.52 6.57
CA ALA A 186 21.55 -15.65 6.36
C ALA A 186 22.32 -14.51 7.02
N GLU A 187 23.58 -14.78 7.37
CA GLU A 187 24.56 -13.81 7.79
C GLU A 187 25.81 -13.95 6.91
N ALA A 188 26.38 -12.84 6.46
CA ALA A 188 27.56 -12.83 5.61
C ALA A 188 28.51 -11.68 6.01
N THR A 189 29.81 -11.91 5.85
CA THR A 189 30.84 -10.90 6.02
C THR A 189 31.45 -10.55 4.66
N MET A 190 31.42 -9.25 4.32
CA MET A 190 32.06 -8.75 3.11
C MET A 190 33.35 -8.02 3.47
N LYS A 191 34.44 -8.33 2.80
CA LYS A 191 35.70 -7.56 2.84
C LYS A 191 35.69 -6.60 1.66
N LEU A 192 35.78 -5.31 1.94
CA LEU A 192 35.90 -4.23 0.94
C LEU A 192 37.37 -3.98 0.63
#